data_1021c22bce6788d256a10a3ba5171a1b
#
_entry.id   1021c22bce6788d256a10a3ba5171a1b
#
_cell.length_a   1.000
_cell.length_b   1.000
_cell.length_c   1.000
_cell.angle_alpha   90.00
_cell.angle_beta   90.00
_cell.angle_gamma   90.00
#
_symmetry.space_group_name_H-M   'P 1'
#
loop_
_entity.id
_entity.type
_entity.pdbx_description
1 polymer ?
#
loop_
_entity_poly.entity_id
_entity_poly.type
_entity_poly.pdbx_seq_one_letter_code
_entity_poly.pdbx_strand_id
1 'polypeptide(L)'
;MTKQLYNHTGKLAAFIMRRERIRTPVWLLSLSIFTCIVAVSFTEMYPSQQERQIIAETMKNPAMVAMLGQGYGLKNYTIGAMMANQMLLFTAIAVGIMSILFVARHTRADEEDGRIEMIRSLPVGRLSNLNATIYVSFGINVILALIIGLGLYALSIESMSLTSSLLYGAALGATGIIFTAITALFAQLTESSRGTIGFSITILLISYLIRAIGDVSNETLSWFSPFGWVLGSEVYVNNYWWPIVLTIGVAFVLVIISLYLNAIRDLEAGFIPAKPGRKRASHFLQSPFGLALRLQRIGIIAWGIGLFILGASYGSILGDLESFFANNEMMTKILTPVEGFSLTEQFLSTLMKVIAMMCTIPPLMAMFKLKGEEKQNRTEHLLSRAISRSQLMGGYFIVSIISGFVMLSLAAIGLALAGNAVMKETISFSTFYSAAIVYLPAMWIMIGVALLFIGFAPKFSGLTWMYLTYSFFVIYLGGLFQLPKWMSNLTPFGYIPRFPVEEVDFVKFSILVAVAIVLMVLGFVGYNKRDIHG
;
A
#
# COMPACT_ATOMS: atom_id res chain seq x y z
N MET A 1 11.90 -32.62 28.67
CA MET A 1 10.69 -32.25 27.89
C MET A 1 10.85 -30.94 27.09
N THR A 2 11.36 -29.85 27.64
CA THR A 2 11.49 -28.56 26.93
C THR A 2 12.40 -28.60 25.69
N LYS A 3 13.53 -29.32 25.70
CA LYS A 3 14.41 -29.47 24.53
C LYS A 3 13.73 -30.11 23.32
N GLN A 4 12.75 -31.00 23.52
CA GLN A 4 12.03 -31.67 22.43
C GLN A 4 11.06 -30.72 21.71
N LEU A 5 10.50 -29.71 22.41
CA LEU A 5 9.56 -28.75 21.83
C LEU A 5 10.23 -27.79 20.83
N TYR A 6 11.53 -27.51 20.97
CA TYR A 6 12.29 -26.57 20.14
C TYR A 6 13.38 -27.25 19.29
N ASN A 7 13.30 -28.58 19.14
CA ASN A 7 14.31 -29.32 18.40
C ASN A 7 14.38 -28.85 16.95
N HIS A 8 15.59 -28.63 16.43
CA HIS A 8 15.89 -28.19 15.06
C HIS A 8 15.36 -26.80 14.65
N THR A 9 15.01 -25.92 15.60
CA THR A 9 14.62 -24.51 15.31
C THR A 9 15.64 -23.80 14.43
N GLY A 10 16.94 -23.92 14.70
CA GLY A 10 18.00 -23.26 13.90
C GLY A 10 18.06 -23.77 12.45
N LYS A 11 17.81 -25.06 12.19
CA LYS A 11 17.76 -25.60 10.83
C LYS A 11 16.55 -25.05 10.07
N LEU A 12 15.40 -24.91 10.73
CA LEU A 12 14.22 -24.28 10.15
C LEU A 12 14.44 -22.80 9.88
N ALA A 13 15.08 -22.06 10.79
CA ALA A 13 15.43 -20.66 10.55
C ALA A 13 16.33 -20.51 9.31
N ALA A 14 17.36 -21.35 9.18
CA ALA A 14 18.21 -21.36 7.98
C ALA A 14 17.44 -21.70 6.70
N PHE A 15 16.46 -22.61 6.78
CA PHE A 15 15.58 -22.94 5.66
C PHE A 15 14.69 -21.75 5.28
N ILE A 16 14.07 -21.08 6.22
CA ILE A 16 13.27 -19.87 6.01
C ILE A 16 14.11 -18.77 5.34
N MET A 17 15.33 -18.51 5.84
CA MET A 17 16.24 -17.52 5.24
C MET A 17 16.61 -17.87 3.79
N ARG A 18 16.88 -19.15 3.47
CA ARG A 18 17.15 -19.56 2.10
C ARG A 18 15.95 -19.34 1.16
N ARG A 19 14.75 -19.56 1.66
CA ARG A 19 13.51 -19.37 0.92
C ARG A 19 13.23 -17.88 0.65
N GLU A 20 13.61 -17.01 1.57
CA GLU A 20 13.41 -15.56 1.51
C GLU A 20 14.65 -14.80 0.96
N ARG A 21 15.65 -15.50 0.43
CA ARG A 21 16.94 -14.94 -0.03
C ARG A 21 16.85 -13.80 -1.05
N ILE A 22 15.72 -13.64 -1.73
CA ILE A 22 15.49 -12.55 -2.70
C ILE A 22 14.54 -11.52 -2.10
N ARG A 23 13.43 -11.96 -1.51
CA ARG A 23 12.37 -11.05 -1.05
C ARG A 23 12.80 -10.19 0.14
N THR A 24 13.46 -10.79 1.11
CA THR A 24 13.93 -10.05 2.29
C THR A 24 14.95 -8.96 1.91
N PRO A 25 16.02 -9.22 1.13
CA PRO A 25 16.91 -8.15 0.68
C PRO A 25 16.20 -7.06 -0.12
N VAL A 26 15.24 -7.40 -0.98
CA VAL A 26 14.47 -6.41 -1.73
C VAL A 26 13.71 -5.48 -0.77
N TRP A 27 13.03 -6.01 0.26
CA TRP A 27 12.36 -5.18 1.25
C TRP A 27 13.33 -4.29 2.03
N LEU A 28 14.43 -4.87 2.53
CA LEU A 28 15.44 -4.15 3.29
C LEU A 28 16.06 -3.01 2.47
N LEU A 29 16.49 -3.31 1.24
CA LEU A 29 17.10 -2.31 0.35
C LEU A 29 16.09 -1.24 -0.06
N SER A 30 14.87 -1.61 -0.44
CA SER A 30 13.85 -0.64 -0.86
C SER A 30 13.51 0.34 0.26
N LEU A 31 13.28 -0.15 1.48
CA LEU A 31 12.96 0.70 2.63
C LEU A 31 14.15 1.59 3.02
N SER A 32 15.37 1.02 3.05
CA SER A 32 16.57 1.77 3.44
C SER A 32 16.94 2.84 2.42
N ILE A 33 16.95 2.49 1.13
CA ILE A 33 17.25 3.43 0.04
C ILE A 33 16.20 4.54 0.00
N PHE A 34 14.91 4.19 0.07
CA PHE A 34 13.83 5.18 0.10
C PHE A 34 14.01 6.15 1.27
N THR A 35 14.28 5.65 2.49
CA THR A 35 14.48 6.48 3.68
C THR A 35 15.67 7.43 3.52
N CYS A 36 16.80 6.93 2.98
CA CYS A 36 17.98 7.76 2.73
C CYS A 36 17.76 8.80 1.63
N ILE A 37 17.09 8.43 0.53
CA ILE A 37 16.76 9.38 -0.56
C ILE A 37 15.89 10.51 -0.03
N VAL A 38 14.86 10.21 0.78
CA VAL A 38 13.98 11.25 1.34
C VAL A 38 14.77 12.20 2.25
N ALA A 39 15.71 11.69 3.07
CA ALA A 39 16.55 12.53 3.92
C ALA A 39 17.42 13.50 3.10
N VAL A 40 18.03 13.01 2.02
CA VAL A 40 18.80 13.85 1.08
C VAL A 40 17.89 14.87 0.38
N SER A 41 16.73 14.43 -0.11
CA SER A 41 15.78 15.32 -0.78
C SER A 41 15.30 16.46 0.13
N PHE A 42 15.10 16.21 1.42
CA PHE A 42 14.75 17.28 2.37
C PHE A 42 15.86 18.31 2.55
N THR A 43 17.12 17.88 2.48
CA THR A 43 18.27 18.79 2.54
C THR A 43 18.33 19.71 1.31
N GLU A 44 17.99 19.18 0.13
CA GLU A 44 17.99 19.95 -1.13
C GLU A 44 16.74 20.84 -1.26
N MET A 45 15.57 20.35 -0.84
CA MET A 45 14.30 21.07 -0.96
C MET A 45 14.14 22.20 0.07
N TYR A 46 14.73 22.06 1.27
CA TYR A 46 14.58 22.99 2.39
C TYR A 46 15.95 23.38 2.98
N PRO A 47 16.83 24.01 2.19
CA PRO A 47 18.19 24.35 2.62
C PRO A 47 18.19 25.40 3.72
N SER A 48 17.26 26.36 3.71
CA SER A 48 17.23 27.45 4.68
C SER A 48 16.40 27.12 5.93
N GLN A 49 16.79 27.70 7.07
CA GLN A 49 16.02 27.56 8.32
C GLN A 49 14.61 28.20 8.18
N GLN A 50 14.48 29.26 7.39
CA GLN A 50 13.20 29.92 7.17
C GLN A 50 12.21 29.03 6.45
N GLU A 51 12.62 28.32 5.40
CA GLU A 51 11.78 27.36 4.67
C GLU A 51 11.31 26.21 5.57
N ARG A 52 12.22 25.68 6.39
CA ARG A 52 11.87 24.63 7.34
C ARG A 52 10.88 25.11 8.40
N GLN A 53 11.00 26.38 8.83
CA GLN A 53 10.08 26.97 9.80
C GLN A 53 8.67 27.16 9.23
N ILE A 54 8.52 27.45 7.93
CA ILE A 54 7.22 27.50 7.25
C ILE A 54 6.55 26.10 7.30
N ILE A 55 7.33 25.05 7.04
CA ILE A 55 6.83 23.68 7.14
C ILE A 55 6.46 23.32 8.58
N ALA A 56 7.23 23.78 9.58
CA ALA A 56 6.92 23.58 10.99
C ALA A 56 5.54 24.14 11.37
N GLU A 57 5.14 25.28 10.80
CA GLU A 57 3.80 25.87 11.05
C GLU A 57 2.69 24.95 10.51
N THR A 58 2.90 24.27 9.37
CA THR A 58 1.92 23.33 8.83
C THR A 58 1.73 22.12 9.74
N MET A 59 2.74 21.71 10.50
CA MET A 59 2.66 20.62 11.47
C MET A 59 1.77 20.92 12.68
N LYS A 60 1.38 22.18 12.90
CA LYS A 60 0.41 22.56 13.93
C LYS A 60 -1.05 22.35 13.52
N ASN A 61 -1.29 22.13 12.23
CA ASN A 61 -2.64 21.88 11.73
C ASN A 61 -3.15 20.51 12.23
N PRO A 62 -4.36 20.45 12.83
CA PRO A 62 -4.92 19.20 13.36
C PRO A 62 -5.00 18.07 12.31
N ALA A 63 -5.24 18.38 11.04
CA ALA A 63 -5.24 17.38 9.97
C ALA A 63 -3.83 16.79 9.74
N MET A 64 -2.79 17.61 9.77
CA MET A 64 -1.40 17.14 9.67
C MET A 64 -1.00 16.34 10.89
N VAL A 65 -1.40 16.77 12.10
CA VAL A 65 -1.19 16.01 13.35
C VAL A 65 -1.88 14.65 13.27
N ALA A 66 -3.13 14.58 12.82
CA ALA A 66 -3.83 13.30 12.63
C ALA A 66 -3.11 12.38 11.62
N MET A 67 -2.55 12.95 10.55
CA MET A 67 -1.91 12.18 9.48
C MET A 67 -0.51 11.71 9.86
N LEU A 68 0.33 12.59 10.42
CA LEU A 68 1.76 12.37 10.63
C LEU A 68 2.17 12.12 12.08
N GLY A 69 1.36 12.58 13.03
CA GLY A 69 1.66 12.59 14.46
C GLY A 69 1.88 14.00 14.99
N GLN A 70 1.98 14.12 16.31
CA GLN A 70 2.33 15.40 16.94
C GLN A 70 3.69 15.90 16.43
N GLY A 71 3.75 17.18 16.06
CA GLY A 71 4.99 17.83 15.68
C GLY A 71 5.83 18.17 16.91
N TYR A 72 7.06 17.70 16.95
CA TYR A 72 8.05 18.06 17.97
C TYR A 72 9.27 18.73 17.33
N GLY A 73 9.99 19.52 18.14
CA GLY A 73 11.13 20.31 17.65
C GLY A 73 10.75 21.51 16.79
N LEU A 74 9.47 21.94 16.77
CA LEU A 74 8.94 22.97 15.86
C LEU A 74 9.56 24.37 16.08
N LYS A 75 10.18 24.65 17.24
CA LYS A 75 10.85 25.95 17.49
C LYS A 75 12.16 26.09 16.72
N ASN A 76 12.88 25.00 16.50
CA ASN A 76 14.10 24.91 15.71
C ASN A 76 13.98 23.67 14.81
N TYR A 77 13.26 23.81 13.68
CA TYR A 77 12.92 22.68 12.85
C TYR A 77 14.08 22.26 11.96
N THR A 78 14.84 21.29 12.43
CA THR A 78 15.99 20.72 11.73
C THR A 78 15.57 19.70 10.68
N ILE A 79 16.47 19.34 9.76
CA ILE A 79 16.23 18.26 8.78
C ILE A 79 15.91 16.94 9.48
N GLY A 80 16.63 16.61 10.56
CA GLY A 80 16.35 15.41 11.37
C GLY A 80 14.95 15.42 11.97
N ALA A 81 14.52 16.52 12.60
CA ALA A 81 13.18 16.66 13.16
C ALA A 81 12.10 16.54 12.05
N MET A 82 12.33 17.17 10.90
CA MET A 82 11.45 17.08 9.73
C MET A 82 11.31 15.64 9.24
N MET A 83 12.44 14.92 9.11
CA MET A 83 12.46 13.52 8.71
C MET A 83 11.68 12.63 9.68
N ALA A 84 11.85 12.82 10.99
CA ALA A 84 11.13 12.06 12.01
C ALA A 84 9.64 12.38 12.01
N ASN A 85 9.25 13.65 11.99
CA ASN A 85 7.84 14.05 12.02
C ASN A 85 7.08 13.63 10.76
N GLN A 86 7.70 13.68 9.57
CA GLN A 86 6.97 13.46 8.31
C GLN A 86 7.09 12.02 7.79
N MET A 87 8.20 11.30 8.05
CA MET A 87 8.48 10.02 7.40
C MET A 87 8.48 8.82 8.33
N LEU A 88 8.75 9.00 9.63
CA LEU A 88 8.88 7.87 10.55
C LEU A 88 7.63 7.00 10.57
N LEU A 89 6.45 7.59 10.67
CA LEU A 89 5.18 6.87 10.72
C LEU A 89 4.90 6.08 9.43
N PHE A 90 5.07 6.71 8.26
CA PHE A 90 4.83 6.02 6.98
C PHE A 90 5.77 4.84 6.78
N THR A 91 7.04 5.03 7.11
CA THR A 91 8.03 3.94 7.03
C THR A 91 7.72 2.86 8.07
N ALA A 92 7.27 3.21 9.28
CA ALA A 92 6.85 2.28 10.32
C ALA A 92 5.65 1.43 9.87
N ILE A 93 4.65 2.03 9.21
CA ILE A 93 3.51 1.29 8.62
C ILE A 93 4.01 0.28 7.58
N ALA A 94 4.91 0.69 6.68
CA ALA A 94 5.46 -0.21 5.65
C ALA A 94 6.26 -1.38 6.27
N VAL A 95 7.03 -1.13 7.32
CA VAL A 95 7.75 -2.16 8.10
C VAL A 95 6.78 -3.11 8.80
N GLY A 96 5.69 -2.57 9.38
CA GLY A 96 4.61 -3.36 9.96
C GLY A 96 3.98 -4.32 8.94
N ILE A 97 3.63 -3.82 7.75
CA ILE A 97 3.07 -4.62 6.67
C ILE A 97 4.07 -5.70 6.21
N MET A 98 5.35 -5.36 6.04
CA MET A 98 6.41 -6.32 5.71
C MET A 98 6.43 -7.48 6.72
N SER A 99 6.44 -7.17 8.02
CA SER A 99 6.48 -8.17 9.09
C SER A 99 5.22 -9.02 9.14
N ILE A 100 4.02 -8.43 8.95
CA ILE A 100 2.74 -9.16 8.87
C ILE A 100 2.78 -10.17 7.73
N LEU A 101 3.17 -9.75 6.53
CA LEU A 101 3.20 -10.62 5.35
C LEU A 101 4.25 -11.73 5.50
N PHE A 102 5.40 -11.44 6.12
CA PHE A 102 6.44 -12.42 6.38
C PHE A 102 5.94 -13.51 7.34
N VAL A 103 5.41 -13.13 8.50
CA VAL A 103 4.96 -14.09 9.53
C VAL A 103 3.78 -14.92 9.03
N ALA A 104 2.76 -14.31 8.42
CA ALA A 104 1.61 -15.02 7.90
C ALA A 104 2.00 -16.09 6.87
N ARG A 105 3.00 -15.80 6.01
CA ARG A 105 3.52 -16.73 4.99
C ARG A 105 4.19 -17.95 5.61
N HIS A 106 5.03 -17.77 6.62
CA HIS A 106 5.81 -18.85 7.23
C HIS A 106 5.10 -19.56 8.40
N THR A 107 3.84 -19.17 8.67
CA THR A 107 2.99 -19.82 9.66
C THR A 107 1.75 -20.42 8.99
N ARG A 108 0.65 -19.67 8.92
CA ARG A 108 -0.63 -20.19 8.41
C ARG A 108 -0.63 -20.53 6.92
N ALA A 109 0.04 -19.76 6.07
CA ALA A 109 0.09 -20.13 4.66
C ALA A 109 0.87 -21.43 4.43
N ASP A 110 1.96 -21.67 5.16
CA ASP A 110 2.69 -22.93 5.10
C ASP A 110 1.88 -24.10 5.72
N GLU A 111 0.99 -23.83 6.66
CA GLU A 111 0.05 -24.82 7.23
C GLU A 111 -1.06 -25.16 6.21
N GLU A 112 -1.70 -24.15 5.59
CA GLU A 112 -2.70 -24.33 4.53
C GLU A 112 -2.16 -25.07 3.29
N ASP A 113 -0.88 -24.87 2.97
CA ASP A 113 -0.21 -25.54 1.84
C ASP A 113 0.27 -26.99 2.20
N GLY A 114 -0.01 -27.50 3.42
CA GLY A 114 0.40 -28.82 3.90
C GLY A 114 1.90 -28.97 4.21
N ARG A 115 2.68 -27.87 4.11
CA ARG A 115 4.15 -27.91 4.33
C ARG A 115 4.50 -28.20 5.78
N ILE A 116 3.69 -27.74 6.72
CA ILE A 116 3.92 -27.96 8.15
C ILE A 116 3.74 -29.45 8.50
N GLU A 117 2.81 -30.17 7.86
CA GLU A 117 2.65 -31.61 8.02
C GLU A 117 3.91 -32.36 7.58
N MET A 118 4.46 -32.01 6.40
CA MET A 118 5.73 -32.59 5.93
C MET A 118 6.90 -32.31 6.90
N ILE A 119 6.96 -31.09 7.47
CA ILE A 119 8.00 -30.75 8.45
C ILE A 119 7.82 -31.54 9.74
N ARG A 120 6.59 -31.76 10.17
CA ARG A 120 6.28 -32.52 11.42
C ARG A 120 6.45 -34.03 11.28
N SER A 121 6.54 -34.59 10.07
CA SER A 121 6.94 -35.97 9.87
C SER A 121 8.43 -36.21 10.17
N LEU A 122 9.22 -35.14 10.28
CA LEU A 122 10.64 -35.17 10.66
C LEU A 122 10.78 -34.98 12.18
N PRO A 123 11.92 -35.33 12.81
CA PRO A 123 12.14 -35.18 14.24
C PRO A 123 12.32 -33.71 14.66
N VAL A 124 11.31 -32.87 14.39
CA VAL A 124 11.26 -31.44 14.67
C VAL A 124 10.33 -31.14 15.82
N GLY A 125 10.72 -30.19 16.67
CA GLY A 125 9.90 -29.82 17.82
C GLY A 125 8.60 -29.10 17.42
N ARG A 126 7.54 -29.29 18.21
CA ARG A 126 6.21 -28.73 17.95
C ARG A 126 6.21 -27.21 17.78
N LEU A 127 7.00 -26.51 18.58
CA LEU A 127 7.11 -25.03 18.58
C LEU A 127 8.18 -24.52 17.62
N SER A 128 8.98 -25.41 17.01
CA SER A 128 10.17 -25.03 16.25
C SER A 128 9.87 -24.17 15.04
N ASN A 129 8.76 -24.40 14.32
CA ASN A 129 8.41 -23.63 13.13
C ASN A 129 8.03 -22.18 13.49
N LEU A 130 7.13 -22.00 14.46
CA LEU A 130 6.72 -20.68 14.90
C LEU A 130 7.91 -19.90 15.48
N ASN A 131 8.71 -20.58 16.32
CA ASN A 131 9.87 -19.98 16.95
C ASN A 131 10.95 -19.58 15.90
N ALA A 132 11.22 -20.42 14.89
CA ALA A 132 12.12 -20.10 13.79
C ALA A 132 11.63 -18.89 12.99
N THR A 133 10.32 -18.82 12.70
CA THR A 133 9.71 -17.68 12.00
C THR A 133 9.88 -16.38 12.79
N ILE A 134 9.63 -16.39 14.10
CA ILE A 134 9.80 -15.24 14.99
C ILE A 134 11.26 -14.81 15.03
N TYR A 135 12.21 -15.73 15.21
CA TYR A 135 13.64 -15.40 15.26
C TYR A 135 14.14 -14.79 13.96
N VAL A 136 13.74 -15.35 12.82
CA VAL A 136 14.14 -14.79 11.52
C VAL A 136 13.53 -13.41 11.31
N SER A 137 12.25 -13.24 11.63
CA SER A 137 11.58 -11.93 11.51
C SER A 137 12.21 -10.88 12.43
N PHE A 138 12.52 -11.22 13.67
CA PHE A 138 13.21 -10.32 14.60
C PHE A 138 14.60 -9.95 14.06
N GLY A 139 15.36 -10.94 13.59
CA GLY A 139 16.67 -10.70 12.97
C GLY A 139 16.59 -9.75 11.77
N ILE A 140 15.58 -9.92 10.90
CA ILE A 140 15.34 -9.02 9.76
C ILE A 140 15.08 -7.60 10.23
N ASN A 141 14.23 -7.40 11.24
CA ASN A 141 13.91 -6.08 11.76
C ASN A 141 15.08 -5.41 12.49
N VAL A 142 15.93 -6.18 13.17
CA VAL A 142 17.18 -5.67 13.76
C VAL A 142 18.17 -5.25 12.66
N ILE A 143 18.32 -6.05 11.61
CA ILE A 143 19.17 -5.73 10.45
C ILE A 143 18.66 -4.46 9.77
N LEU A 144 17.33 -4.35 9.55
CA LEU A 144 16.70 -3.14 9.00
C LEU A 144 17.02 -1.90 9.85
N ALA A 145 16.85 -2.02 11.17
CA ALA A 145 17.15 -0.94 12.11
C ALA A 145 18.59 -0.45 11.99
N LEU A 146 19.54 -1.38 11.92
CA LEU A 146 20.96 -1.06 11.77
C LEU A 146 21.27 -0.43 10.40
N ILE A 147 20.75 -0.99 9.31
CA ILE A 147 21.00 -0.45 7.96
C ILE A 147 20.46 0.96 7.84
N ILE A 148 19.23 1.22 8.31
CA ILE A 148 18.63 2.57 8.25
C ILE A 148 19.34 3.53 9.18
N GLY A 149 19.59 3.12 10.44
CA GLY A 149 20.27 3.99 11.42
C GLY A 149 21.68 4.38 10.98
N LEU A 150 22.48 3.42 10.53
CA LEU A 150 23.83 3.68 10.01
C LEU A 150 23.80 4.42 8.67
N GLY A 151 22.83 4.10 7.80
CA GLY A 151 22.63 4.78 6.52
C GLY A 151 22.34 6.26 6.69
N LEU A 152 21.40 6.63 7.56
CA LEU A 152 21.08 8.03 7.88
C LEU A 152 22.26 8.77 8.48
N TYR A 153 23.00 8.14 9.40
CA TYR A 153 24.22 8.73 9.96
C TYR A 153 25.30 8.96 8.88
N ALA A 154 25.48 8.02 7.96
CA ALA A 154 26.47 8.11 6.88
C ALA A 154 26.22 9.26 5.90
N LEU A 155 24.98 9.81 5.83
CA LEU A 155 24.65 11.00 5.02
C LEU A 155 25.30 12.27 5.56
N SER A 156 25.88 12.24 6.77
CA SER A 156 26.58 13.37 7.39
C SER A 156 25.77 14.67 7.47
N ILE A 157 24.43 14.54 7.63
CA ILE A 157 23.54 15.70 7.83
C ILE A 157 23.72 16.18 9.28
N GLU A 158 24.01 17.46 9.47
CA GLU A 158 24.39 18.08 10.75
C GLU A 158 23.44 17.73 11.91
N SER A 159 22.14 17.68 11.65
CA SER A 159 21.11 17.37 12.65
C SER A 159 20.91 15.86 12.94
N MET A 160 21.62 14.97 12.23
CA MET A 160 21.45 13.52 12.31
C MET A 160 22.65 12.84 12.99
N SER A 161 22.72 12.93 14.32
CA SER A 161 23.77 12.25 15.10
C SER A 161 23.63 10.72 15.02
N LEU A 162 24.72 9.99 15.33
CA LEU A 162 24.70 8.52 15.35
C LEU A 162 23.64 7.98 16.30
N THR A 163 23.55 8.52 17.51
CA THR A 163 22.59 8.06 18.53
C THR A 163 21.15 8.26 18.08
N SER A 164 20.82 9.43 17.52
CA SER A 164 19.47 9.75 17.03
C SER A 164 19.12 8.94 15.80
N SER A 165 20.07 8.72 14.89
CA SER A 165 19.87 7.91 13.68
C SER A 165 19.67 6.42 14.02
N LEU A 166 20.41 5.91 15.01
CA LEU A 166 20.18 4.57 15.53
C LEU A 166 18.82 4.45 16.24
N LEU A 167 18.37 5.50 16.94
CA LEU A 167 17.02 5.53 17.52
C LEU A 167 15.95 5.51 16.44
N TYR A 168 16.12 6.25 15.32
CA TYR A 168 15.22 6.19 14.16
C TYR A 168 15.11 4.76 13.61
N GLY A 169 16.24 4.12 13.39
CA GLY A 169 16.29 2.72 12.97
C GLY A 169 15.64 1.78 13.99
N ALA A 170 15.93 1.96 15.28
CA ALA A 170 15.36 1.16 16.37
C ALA A 170 13.83 1.31 16.47
N ALA A 171 13.29 2.50 16.25
CA ALA A 171 11.85 2.78 16.20
C ALA A 171 11.16 1.97 15.08
N LEU A 172 11.77 1.93 13.90
CA LEU A 172 11.28 1.11 12.77
C LEU A 172 11.41 -0.38 13.07
N GLY A 173 12.55 -0.82 13.60
CA GLY A 173 12.76 -2.22 13.98
C GLY A 173 11.78 -2.69 15.05
N ALA A 174 11.53 -1.87 16.08
CA ALA A 174 10.57 -2.16 17.14
C ALA A 174 9.13 -2.28 16.58
N THR A 175 8.77 -1.43 15.60
CA THR A 175 7.50 -1.56 14.89
C THR A 175 7.39 -2.90 14.18
N GLY A 176 8.42 -3.34 13.49
CA GLY A 176 8.42 -4.65 12.84
C GLY A 176 8.33 -5.80 13.83
N ILE A 177 9.00 -5.68 14.97
CA ILE A 177 8.99 -6.68 16.06
C ILE A 177 7.59 -6.81 16.69
N ILE A 178 6.92 -5.69 17.00
CA ILE A 178 5.57 -5.74 17.59
C ILE A 178 4.55 -6.30 16.61
N PHE A 179 4.59 -5.92 15.32
CA PHE A 179 3.68 -6.49 14.32
C PHE A 179 4.01 -7.95 13.96
N THR A 180 5.26 -8.40 14.12
CA THR A 180 5.62 -9.82 14.11
C THR A 180 4.90 -10.57 15.23
N ALA A 181 4.94 -10.05 16.45
CA ALA A 181 4.31 -10.68 17.61
C ALA A 181 2.78 -10.71 17.50
N ILE A 182 2.16 -9.61 17.09
CA ILE A 182 0.72 -9.52 16.83
C ILE A 182 0.30 -10.55 15.77
N THR A 183 1.04 -10.66 14.68
CA THR A 183 0.72 -11.61 13.61
C THR A 183 0.94 -13.05 14.03
N ALA A 184 1.98 -13.33 14.81
CA ALA A 184 2.22 -14.64 15.39
C ALA A 184 1.06 -15.08 16.30
N LEU A 185 0.47 -14.15 17.06
CA LEU A 185 -0.72 -14.36 17.86
C LEU A 185 -1.95 -14.68 16.99
N PHE A 186 -2.24 -13.84 15.99
CA PHE A 186 -3.38 -14.08 15.09
C PHE A 186 -3.22 -15.35 14.25
N ALA A 187 -2.00 -15.76 13.95
CA ALA A 187 -1.75 -17.05 13.32
C ALA A 187 -2.19 -18.23 14.20
N GLN A 188 -2.29 -18.09 15.50
CA GLN A 188 -2.85 -19.13 16.37
C GLN A 188 -4.38 -19.02 16.49
N LEU A 189 -4.91 -17.79 16.45
CA LEU A 189 -6.34 -17.55 16.63
C LEU A 189 -7.16 -17.92 15.40
N THR A 190 -6.66 -17.70 14.20
CA THR A 190 -7.40 -17.89 12.94
C THR A 190 -7.07 -19.23 12.28
N GLU A 191 -7.97 -19.75 11.45
CA GLU A 191 -7.78 -21.00 10.68
C GLU A 191 -7.14 -20.75 9.30
N SER A 192 -7.07 -19.49 8.82
CA SER A 192 -6.59 -19.17 7.48
C SER A 192 -5.55 -18.05 7.46
N SER A 193 -4.63 -18.13 6.50
CA SER A 193 -3.63 -17.08 6.26
C SER A 193 -4.27 -15.73 5.91
N ARG A 194 -5.41 -15.75 5.20
CA ARG A 194 -6.19 -14.54 4.92
C ARG A 194 -6.78 -13.93 6.19
N GLY A 195 -7.27 -14.76 7.11
CA GLY A 195 -7.74 -14.33 8.43
C GLY A 195 -6.60 -13.72 9.24
N THR A 196 -5.44 -14.37 9.30
CA THR A 196 -4.25 -13.88 9.99
C THR A 196 -3.83 -12.51 9.46
N ILE A 197 -3.67 -12.36 8.15
CA ILE A 197 -3.30 -11.08 7.52
C ILE A 197 -4.40 -10.04 7.78
N GLY A 198 -5.66 -10.40 7.58
CA GLY A 198 -6.79 -9.48 7.75
C GLY A 198 -6.88 -8.91 9.16
N PHE A 199 -6.83 -9.74 10.19
CA PHE A 199 -6.86 -9.27 11.59
C PHE A 199 -5.61 -8.47 11.95
N SER A 200 -4.42 -8.89 11.50
CA SER A 200 -3.17 -8.16 11.77
C SER A 200 -3.17 -6.77 11.13
N ILE A 201 -3.62 -6.64 9.88
CA ILE A 201 -3.77 -5.34 9.21
C ILE A 201 -4.87 -4.52 9.88
N THR A 202 -5.96 -5.13 10.33
CA THR A 202 -7.01 -4.42 11.08
C THR A 202 -6.45 -3.81 12.35
N ILE A 203 -5.64 -4.56 13.13
CA ILE A 203 -4.97 -3.99 14.31
C ILE A 203 -4.01 -2.88 13.92
N LEU A 204 -3.26 -3.01 12.84
CA LEU A 204 -2.38 -1.95 12.34
C LEU A 204 -3.17 -0.66 12.03
N LEU A 205 -4.30 -0.78 11.33
CA LEU A 205 -5.16 0.36 11.00
C LEU A 205 -5.84 0.96 12.24
N ILE A 206 -6.32 0.12 13.16
CA ILE A 206 -6.89 0.58 14.43
C ILE A 206 -5.82 1.30 15.26
N SER A 207 -4.61 0.77 15.32
CA SER A 207 -3.49 1.43 16.00
C SER A 207 -3.19 2.81 15.40
N TYR A 208 -3.21 2.91 14.06
CA TYR A 208 -3.06 4.20 13.38
C TYR A 208 -4.19 5.17 13.75
N LEU A 209 -5.45 4.72 13.75
CA LEU A 209 -6.61 5.57 14.08
C LEU A 209 -6.62 6.01 15.54
N ILE A 210 -6.32 5.09 16.49
CA ILE A 210 -6.24 5.43 17.93
C ILE A 210 -5.18 6.51 18.15
N ARG A 211 -3.99 6.34 17.52
CA ARG A 211 -2.93 7.35 17.57
C ARG A 211 -3.41 8.66 16.96
N ALA A 212 -4.01 8.64 15.74
CA ALA A 212 -4.45 9.85 15.05
C ALA A 212 -5.50 10.65 15.87
N ILE A 213 -6.47 9.97 16.45
CA ILE A 213 -7.46 10.60 17.33
C ILE A 213 -6.80 11.11 18.62
N GLY A 214 -5.91 10.30 19.20
CA GLY A 214 -5.21 10.65 20.43
C GLY A 214 -4.35 11.91 20.27
N ASP A 215 -3.57 11.99 19.21
CA ASP A 215 -2.66 13.12 18.96
C ASP A 215 -3.41 14.45 18.77
N VAL A 216 -4.67 14.40 18.26
CA VAL A 216 -5.49 15.61 18.06
C VAL A 216 -6.30 15.97 19.30
N SER A 217 -6.79 14.97 20.07
CA SER A 217 -7.78 15.20 21.14
C SER A 217 -7.19 15.04 22.55
N ASN A 218 -6.50 13.93 22.80
CA ASN A 218 -5.95 13.60 24.12
C ASN A 218 -4.74 12.67 23.96
N GLU A 219 -3.58 13.16 24.26
CA GLU A 219 -2.30 12.43 24.14
C GLU A 219 -2.31 11.07 24.87
N THR A 220 -3.02 10.96 25.99
CA THR A 220 -3.14 9.69 26.72
C THR A 220 -3.71 8.56 25.84
N LEU A 221 -4.62 8.88 24.92
CA LEU A 221 -5.20 7.90 24.00
C LEU A 221 -4.15 7.39 22.99
N SER A 222 -3.24 8.24 22.54
CA SER A 222 -2.16 7.85 21.63
C SER A 222 -1.27 6.76 22.23
N TRP A 223 -1.10 6.75 23.57
CA TRP A 223 -0.32 5.73 24.28
C TRP A 223 -0.95 4.32 24.30
N PHE A 224 -2.20 4.15 23.88
CA PHE A 224 -2.80 2.83 23.62
C PHE A 224 -2.44 2.25 22.24
N SER A 225 -1.65 2.97 21.46
CA SER A 225 -1.23 2.55 20.13
C SER A 225 0.28 2.29 20.07
N PRO A 226 0.73 1.17 19.48
CA PRO A 226 2.14 0.95 19.17
C PRO A 226 2.77 2.07 18.34
N PHE A 227 2.01 2.74 17.47
CA PHE A 227 2.50 3.88 16.73
C PHE A 227 2.69 5.13 17.61
N GLY A 228 1.82 5.32 18.62
CA GLY A 228 2.02 6.37 19.61
C GLY A 228 3.31 6.17 20.41
N TRP A 229 3.65 4.94 20.78
CA TRP A 229 4.93 4.63 21.44
C TRP A 229 6.12 4.98 20.55
N VAL A 230 6.08 4.56 19.28
CA VAL A 230 7.17 4.79 18.32
C VAL A 230 7.39 6.29 18.08
N LEU A 231 6.31 7.05 17.87
CA LEU A 231 6.41 8.51 17.68
C LEU A 231 6.81 9.24 18.97
N GLY A 232 6.37 8.75 20.14
CA GLY A 232 6.75 9.27 21.45
C GLY A 232 8.25 9.12 21.78
N SER A 233 9.03 8.47 20.91
CA SER A 233 10.51 8.46 21.01
C SER A 233 11.15 9.80 20.63
N GLU A 234 10.41 10.72 19.99
CA GLU A 234 10.83 12.08 19.60
C GLU A 234 12.23 12.13 18.99
N VAL A 235 12.41 11.31 17.98
CA VAL A 235 13.71 11.10 17.33
C VAL A 235 14.25 12.41 16.74
N TYR A 236 15.56 12.62 16.86
CA TYR A 236 16.30 13.84 16.48
C TYR A 236 15.96 15.10 17.27
N VAL A 237 15.09 15.00 18.30
CA VAL A 237 14.78 16.10 19.21
C VAL A 237 15.15 15.73 20.64
N ASN A 238 14.29 14.99 21.35
CA ASN A 238 14.52 14.58 22.74
C ASN A 238 15.14 13.18 22.86
N ASN A 239 15.00 12.35 21.83
CA ASN A 239 15.63 11.03 21.71
C ASN A 239 15.33 10.07 22.86
N TYR A 240 14.07 9.87 23.20
CA TYR A 240 13.63 8.94 24.24
C TYR A 240 13.72 7.47 23.77
N TRP A 241 14.53 6.67 24.48
CA TRP A 241 14.69 5.23 24.19
C TRP A 241 13.65 4.34 24.88
N TRP A 242 13.08 4.82 26.00
CA TRP A 242 12.15 4.01 26.79
C TRP A 242 10.89 3.54 26.03
N PRO A 243 10.31 4.29 25.07
CA PRO A 243 9.16 3.80 24.31
C PRO A 243 9.52 2.62 23.41
N ILE A 244 10.75 2.56 22.93
CA ILE A 244 11.26 1.42 22.16
C ILE A 244 11.35 0.18 23.05
N VAL A 245 11.87 0.34 24.27
CA VAL A 245 11.94 -0.75 25.27
C VAL A 245 10.55 -1.24 25.62
N LEU A 246 9.57 -0.33 25.81
CA LEU A 246 8.16 -0.67 26.05
C LEU A 246 7.61 -1.51 24.89
N THR A 247 7.80 -1.05 23.63
CA THR A 247 7.32 -1.73 22.43
C THR A 247 7.88 -3.16 22.34
N ILE A 248 9.17 -3.34 22.57
CA ILE A 248 9.83 -4.65 22.57
C ILE A 248 9.34 -5.52 23.73
N GLY A 249 9.15 -4.93 24.92
CA GLY A 249 8.61 -5.65 26.09
C GLY A 249 7.20 -6.21 25.84
N VAL A 250 6.31 -5.40 25.29
CA VAL A 250 4.94 -5.84 24.90
C VAL A 250 5.02 -6.91 23.82
N ALA A 251 5.88 -6.75 22.82
CA ALA A 251 6.07 -7.76 21.78
C ALA A 251 6.52 -9.11 22.37
N PHE A 252 7.40 -9.09 23.36
CA PHE A 252 7.86 -10.30 24.06
C PHE A 252 6.72 -11.03 24.78
N VAL A 253 5.85 -10.28 25.47
CA VAL A 253 4.66 -10.84 26.11
C VAL A 253 3.74 -11.50 25.08
N LEU A 254 3.47 -10.83 23.96
CA LEU A 254 2.64 -11.39 22.88
C LEU A 254 3.26 -12.63 22.25
N VAL A 255 4.58 -12.71 22.10
CA VAL A 255 5.29 -13.90 21.63
C VAL A 255 5.11 -15.07 22.60
N ILE A 256 5.25 -14.84 23.92
CA ILE A 256 5.03 -15.88 24.93
C ILE A 256 3.60 -16.42 24.83
N ILE A 257 2.60 -15.55 24.75
CA ILE A 257 1.19 -15.94 24.57
C ILE A 257 1.02 -16.74 23.26
N SER A 258 1.62 -16.30 22.17
CA SER A 258 1.55 -16.98 20.87
C SER A 258 2.17 -18.39 20.93
N LEU A 259 3.32 -18.54 21.57
CA LEU A 259 3.98 -19.84 21.77
C LEU A 259 3.13 -20.78 22.65
N TYR A 260 2.54 -20.25 23.73
CA TYR A 260 1.63 -21.01 24.58
C TYR A 260 0.41 -21.50 23.80
N LEU A 261 -0.25 -20.63 23.04
CA LEU A 261 -1.39 -21.01 22.20
C LEU A 261 -0.99 -22.05 21.14
N ASN A 262 0.19 -21.92 20.53
CA ASN A 262 0.71 -22.91 19.57
C ASN A 262 0.97 -24.28 20.22
N ALA A 263 1.34 -24.30 21.51
CA ALA A 263 1.57 -25.55 22.24
C ALA A 263 0.28 -26.34 22.49
N ILE A 264 -0.85 -25.67 22.70
CA ILE A 264 -2.14 -26.30 23.01
C ILE A 264 -3.06 -26.48 21.79
N ARG A 265 -2.81 -25.76 20.70
CA ARG A 265 -3.62 -25.74 19.48
C ARG A 265 -3.35 -26.97 18.61
N ASP A 266 -4.38 -27.60 18.09
CA ASP A 266 -4.22 -28.64 17.07
C ASP A 266 -3.83 -28.07 15.71
N LEU A 267 -3.17 -28.88 14.88
CA LEU A 267 -2.84 -28.53 13.50
C LEU A 267 -4.12 -28.18 12.74
N GLU A 268 -4.02 -27.19 11.84
CA GLU A 268 -5.10 -26.65 11.02
C GLU A 268 -6.24 -25.97 11.81
N ALA A 269 -6.41 -26.26 13.10
CA ALA A 269 -7.40 -25.60 13.93
C ALA A 269 -7.01 -24.15 14.27
N GLY A 270 -7.98 -23.28 14.49
CA GLY A 270 -7.85 -21.94 15.07
C GLY A 270 -8.74 -21.84 16.30
N PHE A 271 -8.39 -20.96 17.26
CA PHE A 271 -9.28 -20.71 18.40
C PHE A 271 -10.56 -19.96 18.01
N ILE A 272 -10.54 -19.28 16.85
CA ILE A 272 -11.72 -18.64 16.27
C ILE A 272 -12.12 -19.47 15.05
N PRO A 273 -13.10 -20.40 15.18
CA PRO A 273 -13.48 -21.27 14.09
C PRO A 273 -14.13 -20.48 12.95
N ALA A 274 -13.85 -20.88 11.73
CA ALA A 274 -14.51 -20.32 10.56
C ALA A 274 -16.02 -20.62 10.64
N LYS A 275 -16.85 -19.58 10.40
CA LYS A 275 -18.30 -19.79 10.37
C LYS A 275 -18.65 -20.73 9.22
N PRO A 276 -19.52 -21.74 9.46
CA PRO A 276 -19.96 -22.64 8.39
C PRO A 276 -20.60 -21.83 7.27
N GLY A 277 -20.19 -22.09 6.04
CA GLY A 277 -20.74 -21.46 4.87
C GLY A 277 -22.21 -21.85 4.65
N ARG A 278 -22.91 -21.11 3.79
CA ARG A 278 -24.28 -21.49 3.38
C ARG A 278 -24.23 -22.81 2.62
N LYS A 279 -25.15 -23.72 2.92
CA LYS A 279 -25.25 -25.04 2.26
C LYS A 279 -25.55 -24.95 0.75
N ARG A 280 -26.15 -23.87 0.28
CA ARG A 280 -26.48 -23.63 -1.14
C ARG A 280 -25.95 -22.28 -1.60
N ALA A 281 -25.47 -22.23 -2.84
CA ALA A 281 -25.10 -20.98 -3.49
C ALA A 281 -26.36 -20.13 -3.75
N SER A 282 -26.28 -18.81 -3.59
CA SER A 282 -27.33 -17.90 -4.05
C SER A 282 -27.37 -17.88 -5.58
N HIS A 283 -28.51 -17.51 -6.19
CA HIS A 283 -28.63 -17.37 -7.64
C HIS A 283 -27.55 -16.46 -8.25
N PHE A 284 -27.19 -15.40 -7.55
CA PHE A 284 -26.11 -14.49 -7.98
C PHE A 284 -24.75 -15.21 -8.12
N LEU A 285 -24.45 -16.17 -7.22
CA LEU A 285 -23.18 -16.93 -7.23
C LEU A 285 -23.14 -18.04 -8.28
N GLN A 286 -24.24 -18.33 -8.94
CA GLN A 286 -24.30 -19.31 -10.03
C GLN A 286 -23.75 -18.73 -11.35
N SER A 287 -23.51 -17.42 -11.43
CA SER A 287 -22.89 -16.76 -12.58
C SER A 287 -21.38 -16.56 -12.36
N PRO A 288 -20.54 -16.64 -13.42
CA PRO A 288 -19.11 -16.32 -13.35
C PRO A 288 -18.85 -14.90 -12.82
N PHE A 289 -19.69 -13.94 -13.20
CA PHE A 289 -19.63 -12.57 -12.71
C PHE A 289 -19.88 -12.48 -11.20
N GLY A 290 -20.94 -13.12 -10.69
CA GLY A 290 -21.26 -13.10 -9.27
C GLY A 290 -20.17 -13.75 -8.42
N LEU A 291 -19.56 -14.84 -8.93
CA LEU A 291 -18.41 -15.48 -8.28
C LEU A 291 -17.19 -14.56 -8.28
N ALA A 292 -16.85 -13.96 -9.43
CA ALA A 292 -15.71 -13.04 -9.54
C ALA A 292 -15.87 -11.84 -8.60
N LEU A 293 -17.06 -11.23 -8.54
CA LEU A 293 -17.34 -10.11 -7.64
C LEU A 293 -17.25 -10.52 -6.15
N ARG A 294 -17.80 -11.69 -5.79
CA ARG A 294 -17.73 -12.18 -4.41
C ARG A 294 -16.29 -12.40 -3.94
N LEU A 295 -15.44 -12.97 -4.80
CA LEU A 295 -14.03 -13.23 -4.48
C LEU A 295 -13.23 -11.95 -4.24
N GLN A 296 -13.70 -10.82 -4.77
CA GLN A 296 -12.97 -9.55 -4.78
C GLN A 296 -13.64 -8.45 -3.97
N ARG A 297 -14.88 -8.64 -3.48
CA ARG A 297 -15.70 -7.60 -2.85
C ARG A 297 -14.99 -6.83 -1.73
N ILE A 298 -14.24 -7.53 -0.87
CA ILE A 298 -13.54 -6.90 0.26
C ILE A 298 -12.43 -5.97 -0.27
N GLY A 299 -11.65 -6.44 -1.26
CA GLY A 299 -10.61 -5.62 -1.89
C GLY A 299 -11.20 -4.40 -2.61
N ILE A 300 -12.30 -4.58 -3.35
CA ILE A 300 -12.98 -3.47 -4.05
C ILE A 300 -13.50 -2.44 -3.05
N ILE A 301 -14.16 -2.87 -1.96
CA ILE A 301 -14.65 -1.96 -0.92
C ILE A 301 -13.49 -1.22 -0.24
N ALA A 302 -12.41 -1.93 0.12
CA ALA A 302 -11.25 -1.32 0.76
C ALA A 302 -10.58 -0.26 -0.13
N TRP A 303 -10.40 -0.57 -1.42
CA TRP A 303 -9.88 0.39 -2.39
C TRP A 303 -10.83 1.57 -2.60
N GLY A 304 -12.13 1.33 -2.67
CA GLY A 304 -13.14 2.38 -2.81
C GLY A 304 -13.09 3.37 -1.65
N ILE A 305 -13.06 2.86 -0.41
CA ILE A 305 -12.91 3.70 0.79
C ILE A 305 -11.58 4.45 0.78
N GLY A 306 -10.47 3.76 0.45
CA GLY A 306 -9.14 4.37 0.41
C GLY A 306 -9.05 5.50 -0.63
N LEU A 307 -9.60 5.31 -1.82
CA LEU A 307 -9.58 6.31 -2.88
C LEU A 307 -10.54 7.48 -2.60
N PHE A 308 -11.68 7.23 -1.95
CA PHE A 308 -12.56 8.29 -1.46
C PHE A 308 -11.84 9.18 -0.43
N ILE A 309 -11.19 8.56 0.57
CA ILE A 309 -10.41 9.26 1.58
C ILE A 309 -9.24 10.03 0.94
N LEU A 310 -8.54 9.42 -0.02
CA LEU A 310 -7.47 10.07 -0.77
C LEU A 310 -7.99 11.32 -1.49
N GLY A 311 -9.10 11.20 -2.22
CA GLY A 311 -9.76 12.33 -2.86
C GLY A 311 -10.13 13.42 -1.86
N ALA A 312 -10.76 13.06 -0.74
CA ALA A 312 -11.14 14.00 0.32
C ALA A 312 -9.91 14.69 0.94
N SER A 313 -8.82 13.96 1.18
CA SER A 313 -7.57 14.53 1.70
C SER A 313 -6.98 15.58 0.77
N TYR A 314 -6.93 15.29 -0.52
CA TYR A 314 -6.48 16.31 -1.49
C TYR A 314 -7.48 17.45 -1.66
N GLY A 315 -8.77 17.18 -1.54
CA GLY A 315 -9.81 18.21 -1.56
C GLY A 315 -9.66 19.21 -0.43
N SER A 316 -9.34 18.75 0.79
CA SER A 316 -9.17 19.62 1.95
C SER A 316 -8.03 20.63 1.85
N ILE A 317 -7.07 20.40 0.94
CA ILE A 317 -5.93 21.31 0.70
C ILE A 317 -6.28 22.42 -0.31
N LEU A 318 -7.36 22.24 -1.10
CA LEU A 318 -7.68 23.18 -2.18
C LEU A 318 -7.98 24.60 -1.70
N GLY A 319 -8.44 24.77 -0.45
CA GLY A 319 -8.73 26.09 0.14
C GLY A 319 -7.47 26.92 0.45
N ASP A 320 -6.34 26.26 0.71
CA ASP A 320 -5.09 26.92 1.12
C ASP A 320 -4.05 27.01 -0.02
N LEU A 321 -4.42 26.58 -1.22
CA LEU A 321 -3.51 26.49 -2.36
C LEU A 321 -2.83 27.82 -2.70
N GLU A 322 -3.55 28.93 -2.73
CA GLU A 322 -2.99 30.23 -3.08
C GLU A 322 -1.89 30.65 -2.09
N SER A 323 -2.10 30.42 -0.80
CA SER A 323 -1.10 30.71 0.24
C SER A 323 0.12 29.78 0.14
N PHE A 324 -0.11 28.54 -0.25
CA PHE A 324 0.94 27.51 -0.40
C PHE A 324 1.82 27.79 -1.63
N PHE A 325 1.22 28.22 -2.75
CA PHE A 325 1.94 28.56 -3.98
C PHE A 325 2.66 29.92 -3.90
N ALA A 326 2.09 30.90 -3.23
CA ALA A 326 2.71 32.23 -3.07
C ALA A 326 4.08 32.17 -2.38
N ASN A 327 4.33 31.13 -1.58
CA ASN A 327 5.54 30.97 -0.77
C ASN A 327 6.50 29.89 -1.31
N ASN A 328 6.23 29.25 -2.47
CA ASN A 328 7.04 28.13 -2.94
C ASN A 328 7.35 28.21 -4.44
N GLU A 329 8.55 28.74 -4.78
CA GLU A 329 9.01 28.88 -6.17
C GLU A 329 9.10 27.54 -6.94
N MET A 330 9.29 26.42 -6.25
CA MET A 330 9.36 25.11 -6.89
C MET A 330 7.97 24.64 -7.36
N MET A 331 6.93 24.94 -6.60
CA MET A 331 5.55 24.65 -6.97
C MET A 331 5.07 25.49 -8.15
N THR A 332 5.49 26.76 -8.24
CA THR A 332 5.19 27.61 -9.41
C THR A 332 5.86 27.10 -10.69
N LYS A 333 6.97 26.38 -10.61
CA LYS A 333 7.63 25.74 -11.77
C LYS A 333 6.92 24.46 -12.25
N ILE A 334 6.17 23.79 -11.38
CA ILE A 334 5.40 22.57 -11.71
C ILE A 334 4.11 22.95 -12.45
N LEU A 335 3.51 24.09 -12.10
CA LEU A 335 2.33 24.64 -12.76
C LEU A 335 2.75 25.71 -13.75
N THR A 336 2.72 25.40 -15.03
CA THR A 336 2.83 26.42 -16.09
C THR A 336 1.55 27.26 -16.06
N PRO A 337 1.60 28.58 -15.73
CA PRO A 337 0.40 29.41 -15.69
C PRO A 337 -0.28 29.42 -17.08
N VAL A 338 -1.57 29.08 -17.10
CA VAL A 338 -2.40 29.14 -18.31
C VAL A 338 -3.36 30.33 -18.13
N GLU A 339 -3.33 31.28 -19.05
CA GLU A 339 -4.21 32.44 -19.01
C GLU A 339 -5.69 32.01 -19.04
N GLY A 340 -6.51 32.56 -18.15
CA GLY A 340 -7.94 32.31 -18.10
C GLY A 340 -8.40 31.23 -17.12
N PHE A 341 -7.49 30.51 -16.45
CA PHE A 341 -7.83 29.48 -15.47
C PHE A 341 -7.21 29.77 -14.10
N SER A 342 -7.96 29.50 -13.02
CA SER A 342 -7.50 29.65 -11.65
C SER A 342 -6.37 28.65 -11.34
N LEU A 343 -5.49 28.99 -10.37
CA LEU A 343 -4.45 28.08 -9.89
C LEU A 343 -5.06 26.76 -9.39
N THR A 344 -6.24 26.82 -8.78
CA THR A 344 -6.97 25.65 -8.28
C THR A 344 -7.40 24.71 -9.40
N GLU A 345 -7.87 25.23 -10.55
CA GLU A 345 -8.25 24.41 -11.70
C GLU A 345 -7.05 23.76 -12.37
N GLN A 346 -5.93 24.47 -12.45
CA GLN A 346 -4.67 23.94 -12.99
C GLN A 346 -4.10 22.83 -12.09
N PHE A 347 -4.14 23.03 -10.77
CA PHE A 347 -3.73 22.02 -9.81
C PHE A 347 -4.66 20.80 -9.87
N LEU A 348 -5.99 21.01 -9.93
CA LEU A 348 -6.99 19.96 -10.09
C LEU A 348 -6.68 19.07 -11.30
N SER A 349 -6.36 19.68 -12.45
CA SER A 349 -6.04 18.95 -13.67
C SER A 349 -4.80 18.06 -13.53
N THR A 350 -3.78 18.54 -12.81
CA THR A 350 -2.55 17.79 -12.55
C THR A 350 -2.77 16.68 -11.54
N LEU A 351 -3.51 16.96 -10.48
CA LEU A 351 -3.86 16.02 -9.43
C LEU A 351 -4.69 14.85 -9.97
N MET A 352 -5.67 15.14 -10.85
CA MET A 352 -6.53 14.11 -11.44
C MET A 352 -5.77 13.09 -12.27
N LYS A 353 -4.66 13.45 -12.92
CA LYS A 353 -3.79 12.48 -13.60
C LYS A 353 -3.24 11.42 -12.65
N VAL A 354 -2.75 11.87 -11.51
CA VAL A 354 -2.17 11.00 -10.48
C VAL A 354 -3.25 10.10 -9.88
N ILE A 355 -4.37 10.70 -9.48
CA ILE A 355 -5.51 9.95 -8.90
C ILE A 355 -6.03 8.91 -9.90
N ALA A 356 -6.17 9.24 -11.17
CA ALA A 356 -6.65 8.30 -12.19
C ALA A 356 -5.72 7.09 -12.38
N MET A 357 -4.39 7.31 -12.32
CA MET A 357 -3.43 6.21 -12.36
C MET A 357 -3.55 5.31 -11.11
N MET A 358 -3.75 5.89 -9.92
CA MET A 358 -4.00 5.12 -8.70
C MET A 358 -5.35 4.37 -8.78
N CYS A 359 -6.39 4.99 -9.31
CA CYS A 359 -7.69 4.35 -9.57
C CYS A 359 -7.62 3.20 -10.59
N THR A 360 -6.54 3.10 -11.38
CA THR A 360 -6.32 2.01 -12.34
C THR A 360 -5.81 0.73 -11.65
N ILE A 361 -5.25 0.81 -10.45
CA ILE A 361 -4.71 -0.34 -9.72
C ILE A 361 -5.80 -1.39 -9.41
N PRO A 362 -6.93 -1.04 -8.76
CA PRO A 362 -7.99 -2.02 -8.43
C PRO A 362 -8.57 -2.76 -9.64
N PRO A 363 -8.91 -2.12 -10.78
CA PRO A 363 -9.35 -2.82 -11.99
C PRO A 363 -8.33 -3.82 -12.53
N LEU A 364 -7.04 -3.46 -12.53
CA LEU A 364 -5.99 -4.39 -12.94
C LEU A 364 -5.88 -5.57 -11.97
N MET A 365 -5.94 -5.34 -10.67
CA MET A 365 -5.99 -6.41 -9.67
C MET A 365 -7.19 -7.32 -9.89
N ALA A 366 -8.35 -6.74 -10.23
CA ALA A 366 -9.56 -7.47 -10.52
C ALA A 366 -9.39 -8.40 -11.73
N MET A 367 -8.73 -7.92 -12.78
CA MET A 367 -8.45 -8.73 -13.96
C MET A 367 -7.42 -9.83 -13.70
N PHE A 368 -6.33 -9.52 -12.99
CA PHE A 368 -5.28 -10.48 -12.65
C PHE A 368 -5.73 -11.55 -11.65
N LYS A 369 -6.86 -11.36 -10.98
CA LYS A 369 -7.44 -12.39 -10.12
C LYS A 369 -7.74 -13.67 -10.90
N LEU A 370 -8.20 -13.57 -12.16
CA LEU A 370 -8.40 -14.71 -13.04
C LEU A 370 -7.14 -15.57 -13.18
N LYS A 371 -5.99 -14.93 -13.44
CA LYS A 371 -4.69 -15.63 -13.52
C LYS A 371 -4.32 -16.31 -12.20
N GLY A 372 -4.64 -15.67 -11.07
CA GLY A 372 -4.42 -16.26 -9.75
C GLY A 372 -5.25 -17.52 -9.51
N GLU A 373 -6.50 -17.54 -9.98
CA GLU A 373 -7.37 -18.72 -9.90
C GLU A 373 -6.93 -19.84 -10.87
N GLU A 374 -6.42 -19.48 -12.07
CA GLU A 374 -5.80 -20.44 -13.00
C GLU A 374 -4.59 -21.14 -12.36
N LYS A 375 -3.67 -20.36 -11.79
CA LYS A 375 -2.46 -20.90 -11.15
C LYS A 375 -2.77 -21.88 -10.00
N GLN A 376 -3.97 -21.81 -9.42
CA GLN A 376 -4.43 -22.69 -8.36
C GLN A 376 -5.35 -23.82 -8.89
N ASN A 377 -5.41 -24.03 -10.21
CA ASN A 377 -6.22 -25.04 -10.91
C ASN A 377 -7.74 -24.93 -10.62
N ARG A 378 -8.21 -23.79 -10.04
CA ARG A 378 -9.62 -23.61 -9.70
C ARG A 378 -10.49 -23.34 -10.91
N THR A 379 -9.93 -22.81 -11.99
CA THR A 379 -10.65 -22.55 -13.24
C THR A 379 -11.05 -23.83 -13.95
N GLU A 380 -10.29 -24.92 -13.80
CA GLU A 380 -10.64 -26.24 -14.38
C GLU A 380 -11.96 -26.77 -13.83
N HIS A 381 -12.22 -26.61 -12.53
CA HIS A 381 -13.49 -26.99 -11.91
C HIS A 381 -14.69 -26.19 -12.45
N LEU A 382 -14.47 -24.99 -12.95
CA LEU A 382 -15.52 -24.17 -13.56
C LEU A 382 -15.70 -24.53 -15.04
N LEU A 383 -14.61 -24.73 -15.75
CA LEU A 383 -14.62 -25.07 -17.18
C LEU A 383 -15.08 -26.50 -17.46
N SER A 384 -14.99 -27.42 -16.50
CA SER A 384 -15.59 -28.76 -16.59
C SER A 384 -17.12 -28.75 -16.49
N ARG A 385 -17.71 -27.59 -16.19
CA ARG A 385 -19.18 -27.36 -16.19
C ARG A 385 -19.59 -26.63 -17.46
N ALA A 386 -20.88 -26.33 -17.62
CA ALA A 386 -21.45 -25.63 -18.77
C ALA A 386 -21.09 -24.11 -18.80
N ILE A 387 -19.82 -23.76 -18.57
CA ILE A 387 -19.32 -22.39 -18.60
C ILE A 387 -18.27 -22.28 -19.70
N SER A 388 -18.45 -21.35 -20.65
CA SER A 388 -17.45 -21.09 -21.69
C SER A 388 -16.28 -20.27 -21.16
N ARG A 389 -15.10 -20.37 -21.82
CA ARG A 389 -13.92 -19.55 -21.52
C ARG A 389 -14.22 -18.06 -21.58
N SER A 390 -14.98 -17.63 -22.59
CA SER A 390 -15.41 -16.23 -22.73
C SER A 390 -16.31 -15.78 -21.59
N GLN A 391 -17.21 -16.62 -21.10
CA GLN A 391 -18.05 -16.28 -19.94
C GLN A 391 -17.23 -16.16 -18.66
N LEU A 392 -16.25 -17.04 -18.45
CA LEU A 392 -15.36 -16.98 -17.30
C LEU A 392 -14.54 -15.69 -17.32
N MET A 393 -13.82 -15.40 -18.41
CA MET A 393 -13.03 -14.19 -18.56
C MET A 393 -13.91 -12.93 -18.52
N GLY A 394 -15.09 -12.98 -19.15
CA GLY A 394 -16.07 -11.90 -19.15
C GLY A 394 -16.56 -11.50 -17.77
N GLY A 395 -16.71 -12.47 -16.85
CA GLY A 395 -17.07 -12.18 -15.47
C GLY A 395 -16.02 -11.31 -14.77
N TYR A 396 -14.74 -11.63 -14.90
CA TYR A 396 -13.64 -10.82 -14.32
C TYR A 396 -13.48 -9.48 -15.05
N PHE A 397 -13.65 -9.46 -16.36
CA PHE A 397 -13.61 -8.25 -17.18
C PHE A 397 -14.68 -7.22 -16.77
N ILE A 398 -15.93 -7.66 -16.61
CA ILE A 398 -17.03 -6.78 -16.17
C ILE A 398 -16.74 -6.22 -14.77
N VAL A 399 -16.27 -7.05 -13.85
CA VAL A 399 -15.85 -6.58 -12.50
C VAL A 399 -14.74 -5.53 -12.62
N SER A 400 -13.76 -5.73 -13.52
CA SER A 400 -12.66 -4.79 -13.75
C SER A 400 -13.17 -3.43 -14.27
N ILE A 401 -14.03 -3.42 -15.30
CA ILE A 401 -14.61 -2.19 -15.88
C ILE A 401 -15.44 -1.43 -14.84
N ILE A 402 -16.35 -2.14 -14.14
CA ILE A 402 -17.21 -1.52 -13.12
C ILE A 402 -16.36 -0.97 -11.97
N SER A 403 -15.37 -1.74 -11.50
CA SER A 403 -14.51 -1.26 -10.42
C SER A 403 -13.75 0.01 -10.81
N GLY A 404 -13.24 0.10 -12.04
CA GLY A 404 -12.56 1.30 -12.53
C GLY A 404 -13.44 2.54 -12.51
N PHE A 405 -14.66 2.41 -13.03
CA PHE A 405 -15.64 3.49 -13.00
C PHE A 405 -15.99 3.91 -11.57
N VAL A 406 -16.25 2.94 -10.68
CA VAL A 406 -16.58 3.19 -9.27
C VAL A 406 -15.43 3.87 -8.54
N MET A 407 -14.18 3.43 -8.76
CA MET A 407 -13.00 4.00 -8.11
C MET A 407 -12.78 5.47 -8.50
N LEU A 408 -12.86 5.80 -9.79
CA LEU A 408 -12.77 7.19 -10.27
C LEU A 408 -13.90 8.05 -9.70
N SER A 409 -15.13 7.53 -9.70
CA SER A 409 -16.28 8.25 -9.14
C SER A 409 -16.11 8.54 -7.65
N LEU A 410 -15.70 7.55 -6.85
CA LEU A 410 -15.50 7.74 -5.41
C LEU A 410 -14.38 8.73 -5.10
N ALA A 411 -13.26 8.68 -5.83
CA ALA A 411 -12.18 9.64 -5.69
C ALA A 411 -12.63 11.07 -6.05
N ALA A 412 -13.39 11.23 -7.14
CA ALA A 412 -13.94 12.52 -7.56
C ALA A 412 -14.94 13.08 -6.55
N ILE A 413 -15.83 12.23 -6.02
CA ILE A 413 -16.81 12.62 -4.99
C ILE A 413 -16.09 13.07 -3.72
N GLY A 414 -15.11 12.30 -3.25
CA GLY A 414 -14.31 12.66 -2.06
C GLY A 414 -13.62 14.02 -2.24
N LEU A 415 -12.98 14.23 -3.40
CA LEU A 415 -12.29 15.49 -3.73
C LEU A 415 -13.27 16.67 -3.80
N ALA A 416 -14.41 16.50 -4.47
CA ALA A 416 -15.40 17.57 -4.63
C ALA A 416 -16.05 17.95 -3.30
N LEU A 417 -16.43 16.97 -2.46
CA LEU A 417 -17.05 17.22 -1.16
C LEU A 417 -16.10 17.97 -0.23
N ALA A 418 -14.86 17.50 -0.10
CA ALA A 418 -13.89 18.14 0.78
C ALA A 418 -13.39 19.49 0.21
N GLY A 419 -13.16 19.58 -1.12
CA GLY A 419 -12.73 20.81 -1.76
C GLY A 419 -13.75 21.94 -1.62
N ASN A 420 -15.01 21.67 -1.94
CA ASN A 420 -16.07 22.68 -1.82
C ASN A 420 -16.38 23.07 -0.37
N ALA A 421 -15.99 22.27 0.62
CA ALA A 421 -16.15 22.62 2.04
C ALA A 421 -15.12 23.64 2.53
N VAL A 422 -13.94 23.74 1.86
CA VAL A 422 -12.84 24.62 2.31
C VAL A 422 -12.54 25.79 1.37
N MET A 423 -12.95 25.68 0.09
CA MET A 423 -12.73 26.74 -0.90
C MET A 423 -13.71 27.91 -0.71
N LYS A 424 -13.22 29.13 -0.89
CA LYS A 424 -14.03 30.35 -0.90
C LYS A 424 -14.89 30.47 -2.17
N GLU A 425 -14.32 30.14 -3.32
CA GLU A 425 -15.01 30.03 -4.60
C GLU A 425 -15.21 28.57 -4.93
N THR A 426 -16.44 28.11 -4.94
CA THR A 426 -16.78 26.71 -5.17
C THR A 426 -16.67 26.36 -6.66
N ILE A 427 -15.98 25.28 -6.97
CA ILE A 427 -15.98 24.69 -8.33
C ILE A 427 -17.19 23.76 -8.45
N SER A 428 -17.85 23.77 -9.62
CA SER A 428 -19.01 22.92 -9.84
C SER A 428 -18.67 21.43 -9.65
N PHE A 429 -19.57 20.66 -9.04
CA PHE A 429 -19.42 19.21 -8.93
C PHE A 429 -19.21 18.54 -10.28
N SER A 430 -19.88 19.06 -11.32
CA SER A 430 -19.71 18.57 -12.69
C SER A 430 -18.25 18.70 -13.19
N THR A 431 -17.57 19.79 -12.86
CA THR A 431 -16.17 20.00 -13.26
C THR A 431 -15.25 18.97 -12.59
N PHE A 432 -15.39 18.74 -11.28
CA PHE A 432 -14.63 17.70 -10.57
C PHE A 432 -14.87 16.30 -11.15
N TYR A 433 -16.15 15.98 -11.38
CA TYR A 433 -16.52 14.66 -11.87
C TYR A 433 -16.05 14.43 -13.30
N SER A 434 -16.21 15.42 -14.19
CA SER A 434 -15.74 15.34 -15.58
C SER A 434 -14.22 15.26 -15.65
N ALA A 435 -13.49 15.99 -14.79
CA ALA A 435 -12.03 15.91 -14.69
C ALA A 435 -11.51 14.51 -14.32
N ALA A 436 -12.32 13.71 -13.61
CA ALA A 436 -11.99 12.32 -13.32
C ALA A 436 -12.39 11.38 -14.44
N ILE A 437 -13.64 11.46 -14.91
CA ILE A 437 -14.22 10.51 -15.87
C ILE A 437 -13.53 10.57 -17.25
N VAL A 438 -12.95 11.70 -17.60
CA VAL A 438 -12.16 11.84 -18.85
C VAL A 438 -11.01 10.83 -18.94
N TYR A 439 -10.54 10.28 -17.82
CA TYR A 439 -9.47 9.27 -17.78
C TYR A 439 -9.93 7.82 -18.02
N LEU A 440 -11.23 7.55 -18.14
CA LEU A 440 -11.77 6.20 -18.41
C LEU A 440 -11.13 5.51 -19.62
N PRO A 441 -10.96 6.15 -20.80
CA PRO A 441 -10.35 5.49 -21.95
C PRO A 441 -8.90 5.05 -21.69
N ALA A 442 -8.11 5.85 -20.98
CA ALA A 442 -6.75 5.46 -20.60
C ALA A 442 -6.75 4.25 -19.67
N MET A 443 -7.65 4.21 -18.70
CA MET A 443 -7.84 3.07 -17.82
C MET A 443 -8.30 1.83 -18.61
N TRP A 444 -9.21 1.98 -19.57
CA TRP A 444 -9.66 0.87 -20.41
C TRP A 444 -8.54 0.30 -21.28
N ILE A 445 -7.64 1.14 -21.79
CA ILE A 445 -6.42 0.68 -22.47
C ILE A 445 -5.58 -0.19 -21.54
N MET A 446 -5.37 0.24 -20.29
CA MET A 446 -4.61 -0.54 -19.31
C MET A 446 -5.26 -1.89 -19.01
N ILE A 447 -6.58 -1.92 -18.87
CA ILE A 447 -7.35 -3.17 -18.74
C ILE A 447 -7.20 -4.03 -20.01
N GLY A 448 -7.27 -3.43 -21.20
CA GLY A 448 -7.05 -4.09 -22.49
C GLY A 448 -5.66 -4.72 -22.61
N VAL A 449 -4.62 -4.02 -22.17
CA VAL A 449 -3.23 -4.54 -22.10
C VAL A 449 -3.15 -5.74 -21.15
N ALA A 450 -3.79 -5.66 -19.99
CA ALA A 450 -3.86 -6.79 -19.04
C ALA A 450 -4.57 -8.01 -19.67
N LEU A 451 -5.69 -7.78 -20.34
CA LEU A 451 -6.43 -8.82 -21.08
C LEU A 451 -5.58 -9.46 -22.18
N LEU A 452 -4.88 -8.64 -22.97
CA LEU A 452 -4.00 -9.10 -24.03
C LEU A 452 -2.92 -10.05 -23.48
N PHE A 453 -2.22 -9.66 -22.41
CA PHE A 453 -1.23 -10.51 -21.80
C PHE A 453 -1.83 -11.78 -21.18
N ILE A 454 -2.98 -11.69 -20.51
CA ILE A 454 -3.66 -12.87 -19.97
C ILE A 454 -4.07 -13.82 -21.11
N GLY A 455 -4.50 -13.28 -22.26
CA GLY A 455 -4.92 -14.08 -23.42
C GLY A 455 -3.75 -14.76 -24.13
N PHE A 456 -2.69 -14.04 -24.47
CA PHE A 456 -1.61 -14.56 -25.33
C PHE A 456 -0.35 -14.95 -24.58
N ALA A 457 0.02 -14.23 -23.51
CA ALA A 457 1.30 -14.38 -22.85
C ALA A 457 1.18 -14.22 -21.32
N PRO A 458 0.50 -15.13 -20.60
CA PRO A 458 0.24 -14.98 -19.17
C PRO A 458 1.52 -14.89 -18.32
N LYS A 459 2.64 -15.46 -18.79
CA LYS A 459 3.93 -15.34 -18.11
C LYS A 459 4.43 -13.88 -18.02
N PHE A 460 4.14 -13.07 -19.04
CA PHE A 460 4.56 -11.68 -19.15
C PHE A 460 3.53 -10.67 -18.62
N SER A 461 2.44 -11.12 -18.04
CA SER A 461 1.39 -10.22 -17.53
C SER A 461 1.88 -9.21 -16.47
N GLY A 462 3.02 -9.48 -15.82
CA GLY A 462 3.71 -8.51 -14.94
C GLY A 462 4.14 -7.22 -15.65
N LEU A 463 4.34 -7.25 -16.98
CA LEU A 463 4.68 -6.06 -17.77
C LEU A 463 3.58 -4.99 -17.73
N THR A 464 2.33 -5.36 -17.49
CA THR A 464 1.23 -4.39 -17.29
C THR A 464 1.50 -3.48 -16.08
N TRP A 465 2.03 -4.04 -15.00
CA TRP A 465 2.40 -3.26 -13.81
C TRP A 465 3.60 -2.36 -14.09
N MET A 466 4.59 -2.86 -14.82
CA MET A 466 5.74 -2.04 -15.25
C MET A 466 5.28 -0.89 -16.15
N TYR A 467 4.31 -1.13 -17.04
CA TYR A 467 3.75 -0.11 -17.91
C TYR A 467 2.94 0.95 -17.13
N LEU A 468 2.18 0.55 -16.11
CA LEU A 468 1.53 1.49 -15.20
C LEU A 468 2.55 2.31 -14.40
N THR A 469 3.60 1.69 -13.88
CA THR A 469 4.69 2.37 -13.16
C THR A 469 5.43 3.34 -14.09
N TYR A 470 5.73 2.95 -15.32
CA TYR A 470 6.30 3.82 -16.33
C TYR A 470 5.40 5.03 -16.60
N SER A 471 4.10 4.80 -16.77
CA SER A 471 3.12 5.86 -16.98
C SER A 471 3.11 6.85 -15.81
N PHE A 472 3.12 6.33 -14.58
CA PHE A 472 3.20 7.17 -13.38
C PHE A 472 4.49 8.00 -13.35
N PHE A 473 5.64 7.37 -13.58
CA PHE A 473 6.93 8.05 -13.57
C PHE A 473 6.99 9.17 -14.59
N VAL A 474 6.61 8.89 -15.84
CA VAL A 474 6.70 9.87 -16.94
C VAL A 474 5.69 11.01 -16.77
N ILE A 475 4.47 10.73 -16.35
CA ILE A 475 3.41 11.73 -16.21
C ILE A 475 3.62 12.62 -14.97
N TYR A 476 4.05 12.02 -13.86
CA TYR A 476 4.22 12.75 -12.59
C TYR A 476 5.58 13.47 -12.52
N LEU A 477 6.66 12.78 -12.87
CA LEU A 477 8.02 13.29 -12.76
C LEU A 477 8.55 13.87 -14.07
N GLY A 478 7.83 13.71 -15.19
CA GLY A 478 8.28 14.15 -16.51
C GLY A 478 8.55 15.66 -16.61
N GLY A 479 7.74 16.47 -15.92
CA GLY A 479 7.97 17.91 -15.82
C GLY A 479 9.22 18.28 -15.01
N LEU A 480 9.44 17.58 -13.89
CA LEU A 480 10.59 17.79 -13.01
C LEU A 480 11.91 17.42 -13.69
N PHE A 481 11.95 16.29 -14.40
CA PHE A 481 13.14 15.82 -15.12
C PHE A 481 13.24 16.32 -16.56
N GLN A 482 12.33 17.21 -16.99
CA GLN A 482 12.26 17.72 -18.36
C GLN A 482 12.30 16.62 -19.44
N LEU A 483 11.56 15.52 -19.18
CA LEU A 483 11.56 14.37 -20.07
C LEU A 483 10.99 14.73 -21.45
N PRO A 484 11.53 14.15 -22.55
CA PRO A 484 11.03 14.41 -23.89
C PRO A 484 9.56 14.06 -24.04
N LYS A 485 8.79 14.86 -24.77
CA LYS A 485 7.33 14.67 -24.98
C LYS A 485 6.96 13.31 -25.56
N TRP A 486 7.85 12.66 -26.35
CA TRP A 486 7.57 11.34 -26.91
C TRP A 486 7.40 10.27 -25.82
N MET A 487 8.05 10.42 -24.66
CA MET A 487 7.87 9.47 -23.54
C MET A 487 6.45 9.54 -22.94
N SER A 488 5.88 10.73 -22.80
CA SER A 488 4.49 10.88 -22.36
C SER A 488 3.51 10.35 -23.40
N ASN A 489 3.83 10.45 -24.68
CA ASN A 489 3.02 9.91 -25.77
C ASN A 489 3.02 8.38 -25.85
N LEU A 490 3.96 7.70 -25.18
CA LEU A 490 3.93 6.24 -25.05
C LEU A 490 2.95 5.77 -23.97
N THR A 491 2.37 6.67 -23.16
CA THR A 491 1.40 6.30 -22.13
C THR A 491 -0.01 6.71 -22.54
N PRO A 492 -1.04 5.92 -22.25
CA PRO A 492 -2.41 6.29 -22.56
C PRO A 492 -2.86 7.54 -21.79
N PHE A 493 -2.29 7.79 -20.62
CA PHE A 493 -2.59 8.96 -19.78
C PHE A 493 -2.03 10.27 -20.36
N GLY A 494 -1.02 10.20 -21.23
CA GLY A 494 -0.44 11.38 -21.90
C GLY A 494 -1.34 12.00 -22.97
N TYR A 495 -2.30 11.22 -23.50
CA TYR A 495 -3.24 11.70 -24.51
C TYR A 495 -4.53 12.29 -23.92
N ILE A 496 -4.75 12.13 -22.62
CA ILE A 496 -5.93 12.69 -21.96
C ILE A 496 -5.72 14.18 -21.71
N PRO A 497 -6.66 15.04 -22.13
CA PRO A 497 -6.56 16.49 -21.92
C PRO A 497 -6.56 16.85 -20.44
N ARG A 498 -5.96 17.95 -20.10
CA ARG A 498 -5.91 18.51 -18.73
C ARG A 498 -7.23 19.23 -18.41
N PHE A 499 -8.32 18.50 -18.38
CA PHE A 499 -9.62 19.09 -18.03
C PHE A 499 -9.61 19.64 -16.59
N PRO A 500 -10.15 20.88 -16.30
CA PRO A 500 -10.91 21.76 -17.21
C PRO A 500 -10.04 22.71 -18.06
N VAL A 501 -8.73 22.74 -17.91
CA VAL A 501 -7.81 23.68 -18.55
C VAL A 501 -7.71 23.47 -20.07
N GLU A 502 -7.86 22.25 -20.54
CA GLU A 502 -7.85 21.90 -21.97
C GLU A 502 -9.20 21.30 -22.37
N GLU A 503 -9.68 21.64 -23.56
CA GLU A 503 -10.90 21.05 -24.12
C GLU A 503 -10.70 19.59 -24.52
N VAL A 504 -11.78 18.80 -24.44
CA VAL A 504 -11.76 17.39 -24.81
C VAL A 504 -11.78 17.28 -26.34
N ASP A 505 -10.67 16.83 -26.91
CA ASP A 505 -10.60 16.45 -28.33
C ASP A 505 -11.31 15.11 -28.53
N PHE A 506 -12.56 15.16 -29.03
CA PHE A 506 -13.39 13.98 -29.25
C PHE A 506 -12.77 12.98 -30.24
N VAL A 507 -11.92 13.42 -31.18
CA VAL A 507 -11.25 12.54 -32.14
C VAL A 507 -10.21 11.69 -31.39
N LYS A 508 -9.33 12.32 -30.62
CA LYS A 508 -8.33 11.58 -29.82
C LYS A 508 -8.99 10.68 -28.79
N PHE A 509 -10.05 11.15 -28.14
CA PHE A 509 -10.83 10.36 -27.19
C PHE A 509 -11.42 9.10 -27.83
N SER A 510 -12.04 9.23 -29.02
CA SER A 510 -12.59 8.12 -29.78
C SER A 510 -11.53 7.13 -30.23
N ILE A 511 -10.34 7.60 -30.63
CA ILE A 511 -9.20 6.74 -30.98
C ILE A 511 -8.77 5.91 -29.77
N LEU A 512 -8.64 6.52 -28.59
CA LEU A 512 -8.26 5.79 -27.37
C LEU A 512 -9.29 4.70 -27.02
N VAL A 513 -10.58 5.01 -27.14
CA VAL A 513 -11.65 4.02 -26.92
C VAL A 513 -11.56 2.89 -27.93
N ALA A 514 -11.34 3.19 -29.22
CA ALA A 514 -11.19 2.20 -30.27
C ALA A 514 -9.99 1.27 -30.00
N VAL A 515 -8.84 1.84 -29.63
CA VAL A 515 -7.65 1.07 -29.24
C VAL A 515 -7.93 0.17 -28.03
N ALA A 516 -8.63 0.67 -27.01
CA ALA A 516 -9.02 -0.12 -25.84
C ALA A 516 -9.87 -1.33 -26.26
N ILE A 517 -10.90 -1.11 -27.10
CA ILE A 517 -11.79 -2.17 -27.60
C ILE A 517 -10.99 -3.22 -28.39
N VAL A 518 -10.10 -2.79 -29.30
CA VAL A 518 -9.26 -3.72 -30.07
C VAL A 518 -8.41 -4.59 -29.15
N LEU A 519 -7.74 -4.00 -28.16
CA LEU A 519 -6.93 -4.75 -27.20
C LEU A 519 -7.77 -5.76 -26.39
N MET A 520 -8.97 -5.35 -25.97
CA MET A 520 -9.90 -6.21 -25.24
C MET A 520 -10.35 -7.40 -26.11
N VAL A 521 -10.77 -7.15 -27.36
CA VAL A 521 -11.20 -8.19 -28.29
C VAL A 521 -10.05 -9.16 -28.56
N LEU A 522 -8.85 -8.67 -28.85
CA LEU A 522 -7.68 -9.51 -29.06
C LEU A 522 -7.40 -10.36 -27.81
N GLY A 523 -7.49 -9.77 -26.61
CA GLY A 523 -7.32 -10.51 -25.35
C GLY A 523 -8.32 -11.67 -25.21
N PHE A 524 -9.59 -11.46 -25.53
CA PHE A 524 -10.61 -12.52 -25.53
C PHE A 524 -10.33 -13.61 -26.60
N VAL A 525 -9.94 -13.22 -27.80
CA VAL A 525 -9.54 -14.17 -28.85
C VAL A 525 -8.36 -15.03 -28.41
N GLY A 526 -7.33 -14.40 -27.83
CA GLY A 526 -6.17 -15.11 -27.33
C GLY A 526 -6.53 -16.11 -26.23
N TYR A 527 -7.36 -15.69 -25.26
CA TYR A 527 -7.80 -16.53 -24.15
C TYR A 527 -8.58 -17.77 -24.58
N ASN A 528 -9.43 -17.62 -25.62
CA ASN A 528 -10.20 -18.74 -26.16
C ASN A 528 -9.32 -19.76 -26.90
N LYS A 529 -8.22 -19.31 -27.53
CA LYS A 529 -7.34 -20.14 -28.35
C LYS A 529 -6.21 -20.81 -27.57
N ARG A 530 -5.79 -20.23 -26.44
CA ARG A 530 -4.67 -20.79 -25.67
C ARG A 530 -5.08 -22.01 -24.85
N ASP A 531 -4.12 -22.90 -24.62
CA ASP A 531 -4.29 -23.96 -23.63
C ASP A 531 -4.19 -23.39 -22.21
N ILE A 532 -5.12 -23.76 -21.34
CA ILE A 532 -5.14 -23.41 -19.94
C ILE A 532 -4.41 -24.54 -19.21
N HIS A 533 -3.11 -24.32 -18.96
CA HIS A 533 -2.31 -25.22 -18.13
C HIS A 533 -2.27 -24.64 -16.71
N GLY A 534 -2.54 -25.50 -15.72
CA GLY A 534 -2.44 -25.17 -14.31
C GLY A 534 -0.98 -25.03 -13.85
#